data_f2ddbe294c1ba46c1c2e7fd9fc6b6627
#
_entry.id   f2ddbe294c1ba46c1c2e7fd9fc6b6627
#
_cell.length_a   1.000
_cell.length_b   1.000
_cell.length_c   1.000
_cell.angle_alpha   90.00
_cell.angle_beta   90.00
_cell.angle_gamma   90.00
#
_symmetry.space_group_name_H-M   'P 1'
#
loop_
_entity.id
_entity.type
_entity.pdbx_description
1 polymer ?
#
loop_
_entity_poly.entity_id
_entity_poly.type
_entity_poly.pdbx_seq_one_letter_code
_entity_poly.pdbx_strand_id
1 'polypeptide(L)'
;MRVRFAVAAAVMSLAFSVSAQSLATQKEIHMVHAKGSFDIKMTPAEPTGFEKANDITRFTSDKTWHGDFEGVSHGEMITGSTASTGSMAYVAIERMTGKLNGREGSFTFSHRATMMKGDAPSAGELSVTVVPHSGTGELAGLTGSLMIHIDAQGKHTWTFDYSLP
;
A
#
# COMPACT_ATOMS: atom_id res chain seq x y z
N MET A 1 -52.38 -9.19 76.31
CA MET A 1 -51.04 -9.57 75.82
C MET A 1 -50.99 -9.17 74.36
N ARG A 2 -50.36 -8.00 74.02
CA ARG A 2 -50.31 -7.45 72.69
C ARG A 2 -48.86 -7.58 72.22
N VAL A 3 -48.62 -8.46 71.18
CA VAL A 3 -47.33 -8.65 70.55
C VAL A 3 -47.19 -7.60 69.45
N ARG A 4 -46.15 -6.73 69.53
CA ARG A 4 -45.79 -5.76 68.48
C ARG A 4 -44.70 -6.40 67.59
N PHE A 5 -45.01 -6.61 66.30
CA PHE A 5 -44.01 -6.96 65.29
C PHE A 5 -43.37 -5.65 64.78
N ALA A 6 -42.05 -5.56 64.94
CA ALA A 6 -41.25 -4.52 64.30
C ALA A 6 -40.78 -5.01 62.93
N VAL A 7 -41.19 -4.31 61.87
CA VAL A 7 -40.70 -4.56 60.50
C VAL A 7 -39.47 -3.70 60.28
N ALA A 8 -38.33 -4.33 60.16
CA ALA A 8 -37.08 -3.67 59.77
C ALA A 8 -37.03 -3.59 58.26
N ALA A 9 -37.06 -2.36 57.67
CA ALA A 9 -36.86 -2.10 56.27
C ALA A 9 -35.34 -2.00 55.99
N ALA A 10 -34.78 -2.96 55.25
CA ALA A 10 -33.41 -2.89 54.75
C ALA A 10 -33.39 -2.07 53.45
N VAL A 11 -32.77 -0.88 53.49
CA VAL A 11 -32.51 -0.06 52.31
C VAL A 11 -31.24 -0.56 51.67
N MET A 12 -31.37 -1.21 50.52
CA MET A 12 -30.25 -1.70 49.74
C MET A 12 -29.84 -0.61 48.76
N SER A 13 -28.74 0.08 49.05
CA SER A 13 -28.12 1.12 48.19
C SER A 13 -27.35 0.44 47.07
N LEU A 14 -27.86 0.46 45.83
CA LEU A 14 -27.13 0.07 44.64
C LEU A 14 -26.16 1.22 44.30
N ALA A 15 -24.88 0.99 44.50
CA ALA A 15 -23.84 1.86 43.98
C ALA A 15 -23.62 1.54 42.49
N PHE A 16 -24.04 2.44 41.60
CA PHE A 16 -23.70 2.39 40.19
C PHE A 16 -22.26 2.82 40.02
N SER A 17 -21.35 1.87 39.76
CA SER A 17 -19.99 2.15 39.34
C SER A 17 -20.03 2.59 37.89
N VAL A 18 -19.94 3.89 37.61
CA VAL A 18 -19.72 4.42 36.26
C VAL A 18 -18.26 4.12 35.89
N SER A 19 -18.04 3.06 35.12
CA SER A 19 -16.73 2.82 34.50
C SER A 19 -16.48 3.92 33.46
N ALA A 20 -15.52 4.80 33.74
CA ALA A 20 -15.01 5.75 32.76
C ALA A 20 -14.30 4.96 31.64
N GLN A 21 -15.01 4.68 30.56
CA GLN A 21 -14.39 4.21 29.34
C GLN A 21 -13.49 5.31 28.80
N SER A 22 -12.18 5.06 28.81
CA SER A 22 -11.19 5.89 28.15
C SER A 22 -11.55 5.97 26.66
N LEU A 23 -12.04 7.13 26.21
CA LEU A 23 -12.15 7.48 24.81
C LEU A 23 -10.72 7.55 24.27
N ALA A 24 -10.25 6.47 23.68
CA ALA A 24 -9.04 6.49 22.89
C ALA A 24 -9.26 7.53 21.80
N THR A 25 -8.52 8.63 21.86
CA THR A 25 -8.51 9.68 20.84
C THR A 25 -8.09 8.99 19.53
N GLN A 26 -9.03 8.78 18.62
CA GLN A 26 -8.70 8.36 17.27
C GLN A 26 -7.83 9.45 16.66
N LYS A 27 -6.54 9.15 16.46
CA LYS A 27 -5.63 10.04 15.75
C LYS A 27 -6.21 10.23 14.34
N GLU A 28 -6.54 11.48 14.00
CA GLU A 28 -7.05 11.82 12.68
C GLU A 28 -5.99 11.45 11.64
N ILE A 29 -6.34 10.57 10.71
CA ILE A 29 -5.43 10.16 9.63
C ILE A 29 -5.41 11.29 8.62
N HIS A 30 -4.35 12.08 8.61
CA HIS A 30 -4.15 13.11 7.61
C HIS A 30 -3.60 12.50 6.33
N MET A 31 -4.41 12.57 5.25
CA MET A 31 -4.02 12.09 3.93
C MET A 31 -3.23 13.18 3.21
N VAL A 32 -2.05 12.84 2.71
CA VAL A 32 -1.18 13.72 1.94
C VAL A 32 -1.14 13.24 0.50
N HIS A 33 -1.15 14.18 -0.45
CA HIS A 33 -1.05 13.91 -1.88
C HIS A 33 0.33 14.30 -2.38
N ALA A 34 1.02 13.38 -3.04
CA ALA A 34 2.31 13.58 -3.68
C ALA A 34 2.22 13.19 -5.16
N LYS A 35 3.08 13.77 -6.00
CA LYS A 35 3.09 13.52 -7.45
C LYS A 35 4.48 13.71 -8.05
N GLY A 36 4.66 13.14 -9.24
CA GLY A 36 5.91 13.29 -9.97
C GLY A 36 5.99 12.41 -11.21
N SER A 37 7.20 12.07 -11.58
CA SER A 37 7.51 11.18 -12.71
C SER A 37 8.61 10.21 -12.32
N PHE A 38 8.82 9.18 -13.15
CA PHE A 38 10.02 8.34 -13.04
C PHE A 38 10.50 7.87 -14.40
N ASP A 39 11.80 7.65 -14.48
CA ASP A 39 12.45 6.92 -15.56
C ASP A 39 12.59 5.46 -15.12
N ILE A 40 12.43 4.53 -16.08
CA ILE A 40 12.48 3.09 -15.77
C ILE A 40 13.38 2.35 -16.76
N LYS A 41 14.18 1.44 -16.22
CA LYS A 41 14.89 0.42 -16.98
C LYS A 41 14.39 -0.96 -16.54
N MET A 42 13.84 -1.72 -17.49
CA MET A 42 13.44 -3.11 -17.29
C MET A 42 14.51 -4.04 -17.86
N THR A 43 14.91 -5.04 -17.09
CA THR A 43 15.90 -6.05 -17.52
C THR A 43 15.29 -7.44 -17.38
N PRO A 44 15.13 -8.20 -18.45
CA PRO A 44 14.67 -9.60 -18.37
C PRO A 44 15.64 -10.44 -17.54
N ALA A 45 15.12 -11.27 -16.65
CA ALA A 45 15.90 -12.29 -15.94
C ALA A 45 15.94 -13.58 -16.77
N GLU A 46 17.01 -14.38 -16.62
CA GLU A 46 17.10 -15.69 -17.26
C GLU A 46 15.94 -16.59 -16.76
N PRO A 47 15.12 -17.11 -17.67
CA PRO A 47 13.97 -17.91 -17.30
C PRO A 47 14.38 -19.32 -16.86
N THR A 48 13.75 -19.82 -15.80
CA THR A 48 13.83 -21.22 -15.38
C THR A 48 13.12 -22.15 -16.38
N GLY A 49 13.32 -23.46 -16.25
CA GLY A 49 12.60 -24.44 -17.09
C GLY A 49 11.09 -24.37 -16.93
N PHE A 50 10.60 -24.10 -15.72
CA PHE A 50 9.18 -23.93 -15.44
C PHE A 50 8.62 -22.68 -16.14
N GLU A 51 9.31 -21.57 -16.06
CA GLU A 51 8.89 -20.29 -16.66
C GLU A 51 8.81 -20.41 -18.19
N LYS A 52 9.82 -21.04 -18.84
CA LYS A 52 9.82 -21.31 -20.28
C LYS A 52 8.64 -22.17 -20.74
N ALA A 53 8.24 -23.14 -19.92
CA ALA A 53 7.16 -24.08 -20.25
C ALA A 53 5.75 -23.49 -19.99
N ASN A 54 5.63 -22.34 -19.31
CA ASN A 54 4.35 -21.81 -18.84
C ASN A 54 4.11 -20.33 -19.21
N ASP A 55 4.83 -19.78 -20.18
CA ASP A 55 4.72 -18.38 -20.63
C ASP A 55 4.85 -17.36 -19.46
N ILE A 56 5.72 -17.67 -18.50
CA ILE A 56 6.05 -16.82 -17.37
C ILE A 56 7.39 -16.15 -17.63
N THR A 57 7.47 -14.87 -17.36
CA THR A 57 8.71 -14.09 -17.50
C THR A 57 8.97 -13.29 -16.23
N ARG A 58 10.24 -13.17 -15.84
CA ARG A 58 10.68 -12.30 -14.76
C ARG A 58 11.48 -11.12 -15.30
N PHE A 59 11.34 -9.98 -14.61
CA PHE A 59 12.11 -8.78 -14.88
C PHE A 59 12.62 -8.19 -13.57
N THR A 60 13.81 -7.59 -13.61
CA THR A 60 14.19 -6.58 -12.63
C THR A 60 13.86 -5.20 -13.18
N SER A 61 13.52 -4.27 -12.30
CA SER A 61 13.26 -2.88 -12.65
C SER A 61 14.11 -1.94 -11.80
N ASP A 62 14.78 -1.01 -12.46
CA ASP A 62 15.49 0.09 -11.83
C ASP A 62 14.78 1.38 -12.21
N LYS A 63 14.40 2.20 -11.22
CA LYS A 63 13.76 3.48 -11.48
C LYS A 63 14.50 4.62 -10.80
N THR A 64 14.48 5.78 -11.48
CA THR A 64 14.87 7.08 -10.91
C THR A 64 13.61 7.92 -10.79
N TRP A 65 13.31 8.36 -9.59
CA TRP A 65 12.09 9.09 -9.25
C TRP A 65 12.34 10.58 -9.13
N HIS A 66 11.38 11.39 -9.57
CA HIS A 66 11.43 12.84 -9.63
C HIS A 66 10.12 13.44 -9.10
N GLY A 67 10.19 14.60 -8.46
CA GLY A 67 9.05 15.33 -7.91
C GLY A 67 8.97 15.23 -6.40
N ASP A 68 7.78 15.04 -5.83
CA ASP A 68 7.58 15.00 -4.38
C ASP A 68 8.24 13.78 -3.71
N PHE A 69 8.61 12.77 -4.48
CA PHE A 69 9.57 11.73 -4.09
C PHE A 69 10.79 11.82 -5.01
N GLU A 70 11.96 12.04 -4.42
CA GLU A 70 13.25 12.04 -5.08
C GLU A 70 14.09 10.86 -4.57
N GLY A 71 14.51 9.98 -5.48
CA GLY A 71 15.26 8.79 -5.10
C GLY A 71 15.31 7.74 -6.18
N VAL A 72 15.62 6.53 -5.75
CA VAL A 72 15.70 5.37 -6.64
C VAL A 72 14.85 4.22 -6.10
N SER A 73 14.50 3.31 -6.98
CA SER A 73 13.92 2.03 -6.57
C SER A 73 14.46 0.87 -7.37
N HIS A 74 14.44 -0.30 -6.73
CA HIS A 74 14.75 -1.58 -7.36
C HIS A 74 13.59 -2.54 -7.08
N GLY A 75 13.16 -3.24 -8.13
CA GLY A 75 12.04 -4.17 -8.02
C GLY A 75 12.24 -5.44 -8.83
N GLU A 76 11.49 -6.46 -8.45
CA GLU A 76 11.35 -7.68 -9.23
C GLU A 76 9.88 -7.89 -9.58
N MET A 77 9.64 -8.27 -10.83
CA MET A 77 8.32 -8.47 -11.41
C MET A 77 8.24 -9.86 -12.04
N ILE A 78 7.15 -10.55 -11.78
CA ILE A 78 6.80 -11.81 -12.47
C ILE A 78 5.54 -11.56 -13.27
N THR A 79 5.59 -11.90 -14.56
CA THR A 79 4.45 -11.78 -15.48
C THR A 79 4.02 -13.16 -15.97
N GLY A 80 2.71 -13.35 -16.10
CA GLY A 80 2.11 -14.45 -16.85
C GLY A 80 1.33 -13.89 -18.03
N SER A 81 1.45 -14.48 -19.20
CA SER A 81 0.76 -14.05 -20.41
C SER A 81 0.01 -15.18 -21.08
N THR A 82 -1.02 -14.82 -21.86
CA THR A 82 -1.74 -15.77 -22.71
C THR A 82 -1.37 -15.52 -24.16
N ALA A 83 -0.58 -16.41 -24.74
CA ALA A 83 -0.08 -16.28 -26.13
C ALA A 83 -1.22 -16.11 -27.15
N SER A 84 -2.36 -16.79 -26.94
CA SER A 84 -3.50 -16.75 -27.85
C SER A 84 -4.29 -15.44 -27.81
N THR A 85 -4.43 -14.82 -26.65
CA THR A 85 -5.26 -13.61 -26.45
C THR A 85 -4.44 -12.35 -26.23
N GLY A 86 -3.14 -12.48 -25.88
CA GLY A 86 -2.27 -11.34 -25.55
C GLY A 86 -2.66 -10.62 -24.24
N SER A 87 -3.47 -11.27 -23.40
CA SER A 87 -3.74 -10.78 -22.06
C SER A 87 -2.60 -11.14 -21.13
N MET A 88 -2.36 -10.32 -20.11
CA MET A 88 -1.28 -10.55 -19.15
C MET A 88 -1.67 -10.12 -17.75
N ALA A 89 -1.01 -10.72 -16.78
CA ALA A 89 -1.03 -10.27 -15.40
C ALA A 89 0.40 -10.18 -14.86
N TYR A 90 0.64 -9.32 -13.89
CA TYR A 90 1.91 -9.31 -13.17
C TYR A 90 1.74 -9.04 -11.67
N VAL A 91 2.72 -9.45 -10.91
CA VAL A 91 2.97 -9.04 -9.54
C VAL A 91 4.41 -8.56 -9.41
N ALA A 92 4.64 -7.55 -8.55
CA ALA A 92 5.97 -7.06 -8.29
C ALA A 92 6.15 -6.59 -6.85
N ILE A 93 7.39 -6.66 -6.37
CA ILE A 93 7.84 -6.02 -5.13
C ILE A 93 8.92 -5.02 -5.51
N GLU A 94 8.79 -3.79 -5.02
CA GLU A 94 9.69 -2.69 -5.33
C GLU A 94 10.15 -1.98 -4.07
N ARG A 95 11.47 -1.92 -3.83
CA ARG A 95 12.07 -1.21 -2.71
C ARG A 95 12.41 0.21 -3.11
N MET A 96 11.85 1.17 -2.40
CA MET A 96 12.05 2.61 -2.55
C MET A 96 13.11 3.09 -1.57
N THR A 97 14.00 3.98 -2.00
CA THR A 97 14.99 4.66 -1.16
C THR A 97 15.14 6.09 -1.62
N GLY A 98 14.94 7.06 -0.72
CA GLY A 98 15.00 8.48 -1.07
C GLY A 98 14.26 9.37 -0.09
N LYS A 99 13.74 10.50 -0.60
CA LYS A 99 13.03 11.51 0.18
C LYS A 99 11.61 11.72 -0.35
N LEU A 100 10.61 11.55 0.50
CA LEU A 100 9.21 11.86 0.23
C LEU A 100 8.85 13.17 0.94
N ASN A 101 8.58 14.24 0.16
CA ASN A 101 8.33 15.58 0.72
C ASN A 101 9.40 15.99 1.74
N GLY A 102 10.68 15.75 1.42
CA GLY A 102 11.85 16.07 2.24
C GLY A 102 12.17 15.09 3.37
N ARG A 103 11.32 14.12 3.67
CA ARG A 103 11.52 13.09 4.70
C ARG A 103 12.31 11.91 4.13
N GLU A 104 13.43 11.58 4.75
CA GLU A 104 14.36 10.56 4.27
C GLU A 104 14.07 9.18 4.84
N GLY A 105 14.12 8.18 3.96
CA GLY A 105 13.92 6.79 4.37
C GLY A 105 13.77 5.85 3.19
N SER A 106 13.26 4.68 3.49
CA SER A 106 12.95 3.67 2.49
C SER A 106 11.64 2.96 2.84
N PHE A 107 10.97 2.40 1.85
CA PHE A 107 9.76 1.60 2.04
C PHE A 107 9.58 0.65 0.85
N THR A 108 8.59 -0.21 0.91
CA THR A 108 8.34 -1.20 -0.13
C THR A 108 6.94 -1.03 -0.69
N PHE A 109 6.82 -1.04 -2.01
CA PHE A 109 5.54 -1.22 -2.71
C PHE A 109 5.32 -2.67 -3.08
N SER A 110 4.07 -3.11 -3.02
CA SER A 110 3.58 -4.29 -3.72
C SER A 110 2.72 -3.84 -4.90
N HIS A 111 2.92 -4.47 -6.06
CA HIS A 111 2.18 -4.19 -7.29
C HIS A 111 1.44 -5.44 -7.74
N ARG A 112 0.27 -5.23 -8.31
CA ARG A 112 -0.43 -6.22 -9.14
C ARG A 112 -1.14 -5.50 -10.26
N ALA A 113 -1.17 -6.12 -11.43
CA ALA A 113 -1.98 -5.62 -12.54
C ALA A 113 -2.46 -6.76 -13.42
N THR A 114 -3.58 -6.52 -14.09
CA THR A 114 -4.09 -7.35 -15.19
C THR A 114 -4.37 -6.44 -16.38
N MET A 115 -4.06 -6.89 -17.57
CA MET A 115 -4.28 -6.18 -18.83
C MET A 115 -4.84 -7.14 -19.87
N MET A 116 -5.81 -6.68 -20.67
CA MET A 116 -6.30 -7.41 -21.82
C MET A 116 -5.69 -6.83 -23.12
N LYS A 117 -5.58 -7.65 -24.13
CA LYS A 117 -5.08 -7.20 -25.44
C LYS A 117 -5.95 -6.08 -25.99
N GLY A 118 -5.30 -4.96 -26.33
CA GLY A 118 -5.98 -3.78 -26.86
C GLY A 118 -6.30 -2.73 -25.82
N ASP A 119 -6.09 -3.01 -24.53
CA ASP A 119 -6.19 -2.00 -23.49
C ASP A 119 -5.11 -0.93 -23.68
N ALA A 120 -5.44 0.31 -23.34
CA ALA A 120 -4.43 1.35 -23.21
C ALA A 120 -3.45 0.97 -22.08
N PRO A 121 -2.18 1.38 -22.12
CA PRO A 121 -1.15 0.99 -21.13
C PRO A 121 -1.52 1.23 -19.66
N SER A 122 -2.49 2.10 -19.39
CA SER A 122 -2.99 2.41 -18.05
C SER A 122 -4.44 1.97 -17.79
N ALA A 123 -5.07 1.26 -18.74
CA ALA A 123 -6.49 0.89 -18.65
C ALA A 123 -6.75 -0.42 -17.89
N GLY A 124 -5.70 -1.21 -17.64
CA GLY A 124 -5.82 -2.43 -16.87
C GLY A 124 -6.03 -2.17 -15.37
N GLU A 125 -6.46 -3.20 -14.65
CA GLU A 125 -6.55 -3.13 -13.18
C GLU A 125 -5.12 -3.06 -12.60
N LEU A 126 -4.73 -1.87 -12.11
CA LEU A 126 -3.45 -1.65 -11.43
C LEU A 126 -3.67 -1.32 -9.96
N SER A 127 -2.97 -2.02 -9.08
CA SER A 127 -2.93 -1.73 -7.66
C SER A 127 -1.47 -1.66 -7.19
N VAL A 128 -1.07 -0.50 -6.64
CA VAL A 128 0.25 -0.28 -6.05
C VAL A 128 0.06 0.24 -4.64
N THR A 129 0.47 -0.52 -3.64
CA THR A 129 0.25 -0.18 -2.23
C THR A 129 1.53 -0.33 -1.41
N VAL A 130 1.68 0.51 -0.40
CA VAL A 130 2.78 0.38 0.57
C VAL A 130 2.60 -0.89 1.37
N VAL A 131 3.63 -1.71 1.45
CA VAL A 131 3.65 -2.89 2.31
C VAL A 131 3.64 -2.42 3.78
N PRO A 132 2.68 -2.88 4.61
CA PRO A 132 2.60 -2.47 6.01
C PRO A 132 3.94 -2.64 6.74
N HIS A 133 4.30 -1.63 7.54
CA HIS A 133 5.51 -1.60 8.37
C HIS A 133 6.85 -1.68 7.60
N SER A 134 6.85 -1.51 6.28
CA SER A 134 8.06 -1.50 5.47
C SER A 134 8.84 -0.19 5.51
N GLY A 135 8.22 0.88 6.01
CA GLY A 135 8.84 2.20 6.12
C GLY A 135 9.98 2.25 7.16
N THR A 136 11.06 2.97 6.83
CA THR A 136 12.22 3.17 7.70
C THR A 136 12.60 4.65 7.78
N GLY A 137 13.46 5.02 8.73
CA GLY A 137 13.86 6.40 8.92
C GLY A 137 12.65 7.29 9.22
N GLU A 138 12.58 8.46 8.58
CA GLU A 138 11.47 9.38 8.72
C GLU A 138 10.18 8.93 8.00
N LEU A 139 10.24 7.80 7.26
CA LEU A 139 9.11 7.15 6.59
C LEU A 139 8.56 5.95 7.38
N ALA A 140 8.97 5.77 8.64
CA ALA A 140 8.42 4.73 9.51
C ALA A 140 6.92 4.94 9.71
N GLY A 141 6.13 3.88 9.52
CA GLY A 141 4.67 3.93 9.62
C GLY A 141 3.94 4.43 8.37
N LEU A 142 4.67 4.70 7.27
CA LEU A 142 4.07 5.08 6.00
C LEU A 142 3.04 4.05 5.53
N THR A 143 1.88 4.55 5.11
CA THR A 143 0.83 3.78 4.42
C THR A 143 0.33 4.57 3.22
N GLY A 144 -0.21 3.90 2.21
CA GLY A 144 -0.78 4.61 1.07
C GLY A 144 -0.86 3.77 -0.20
N SER A 145 -1.38 4.41 -1.25
CA SER A 145 -1.53 3.82 -2.57
C SER A 145 -1.07 4.78 -3.67
N LEU A 146 -0.43 4.24 -4.68
CA LEU A 146 0.13 4.98 -5.78
C LEU A 146 -0.59 4.62 -7.09
N MET A 147 -0.89 5.62 -7.89
CA MET A 147 -1.39 5.49 -9.27
C MET A 147 -0.27 5.83 -10.25
N ILE A 148 -0.13 5.03 -11.31
CA ILE A 148 0.83 5.26 -12.39
C ILE A 148 0.04 5.56 -13.65
N HIS A 149 0.46 6.60 -14.36
CA HIS A 149 -0.07 6.97 -15.67
C HIS A 149 1.06 6.92 -16.69
N ILE A 150 0.79 6.32 -17.84
CA ILE A 150 1.72 6.23 -18.97
C ILE A 150 1.06 6.99 -20.12
N ASP A 151 1.70 8.04 -20.61
CA ASP A 151 1.19 8.80 -21.75
C ASP A 151 1.50 8.11 -23.09
N ALA A 152 0.99 8.69 -24.18
CA ALA A 152 1.18 8.14 -25.53
C ALA A 152 2.66 8.16 -25.99
N GLN A 153 3.52 8.92 -25.34
CA GLN A 153 4.96 9.00 -25.58
C GLN A 153 5.75 8.04 -24.69
N GLY A 154 5.07 7.28 -23.81
CA GLY A 154 5.66 6.33 -22.88
C GLY A 154 6.23 6.97 -21.61
N LYS A 155 5.94 8.27 -21.35
CA LYS A 155 6.36 8.93 -20.12
C LYS A 155 5.51 8.45 -18.96
N HIS A 156 6.18 8.07 -17.87
CA HIS A 156 5.56 7.65 -16.63
C HIS A 156 5.40 8.83 -15.67
N THR A 157 4.16 9.06 -15.23
CA THR A 157 3.85 9.98 -14.13
C THR A 157 3.11 9.23 -13.04
N TRP A 158 3.13 9.76 -11.83
CA TRP A 158 2.50 9.12 -10.68
C TRP A 158 1.83 10.12 -9.76
N THR A 159 0.82 9.63 -9.04
CA THR A 159 0.23 10.29 -7.86
C THR A 159 0.23 9.31 -6.70
N PHE A 160 0.50 9.79 -5.50
CA PHE A 160 0.60 8.96 -4.30
C PHE A 160 -0.18 9.57 -3.16
N ASP A 161 -1.23 8.87 -2.74
CA ASP A 161 -2.03 9.22 -1.58
C ASP A 161 -1.52 8.43 -0.39
N TYR A 162 -0.99 9.14 0.61
CA TYR A 162 -0.33 8.50 1.74
C TYR A 162 -0.67 9.16 3.07
N SER A 163 -0.48 8.42 4.14
CA SER A 163 -0.43 8.95 5.50
C SER A 163 0.85 8.53 6.20
N LEU A 164 1.29 9.39 7.10
CA LEU A 164 2.48 9.20 7.91
C LEU A 164 2.17 9.64 9.34
N PRO A 165 2.50 8.83 10.38
CA PRO A 165 2.20 9.12 11.78
C PRO A 165 2.74 10.43 12.30
#